data_ed631a2e983d7e036b79141e6809d498
#
_entry.id   ed631a2e983d7e036b79141e6809d498
#
_cell.length_a   1.000
_cell.length_b   1.000
_cell.length_c   1.000
_cell.angle_alpha   90.00
_cell.angle_beta   90.00
_cell.angle_gamma   90.00
#
_symmetry.space_group_name_H-M   'P 1'
#
loop_
_entity.id
_entity.type
_entity.pdbx_description
1 polymer ?
#
loop_
_entity_poly.entity_id
_entity_poly.type
_entity_poly.pdbx_seq_one_letter_code
_entity_poly.pdbx_strand_id
1 'polypeptide(L)'
;LKNSLNSSYECKSMDSLRGIEGEAASIYFGVFNELILQQEEDFSFEFRSRRPPLDRVNALLSFAYVLLTSMCTSALESVGLDPYVGFMHTIRPGRKSLALDLVEELRSVFADRFVITLINKKLILSKHFIEQEDGAVLLNDEGKKIFFKYWQQKKLEVIEHPYLKEKVEWGMVPYVQALLLSRYLRGDLDSYPAFFWK
;
A
#
# COMPACT_ATOMS: atom_id res chain seq x y z
N LEU A 1 15.95 -2.47 8.79
CA LEU A 1 15.60 -2.40 7.36
C LEU A 1 16.82 -2.51 6.44
N LYS A 2 17.93 -1.78 6.69
CA LYS A 2 19.15 -1.90 5.85
C LYS A 2 19.72 -3.33 5.88
N ASN A 3 19.74 -3.98 7.03
CA ASN A 3 20.19 -5.36 7.15
C ASN A 3 19.25 -6.33 6.41
N SER A 4 17.94 -6.16 6.56
CA SER A 4 16.93 -6.96 5.84
C SER A 4 17.08 -6.81 4.31
N LEU A 5 17.38 -5.60 3.82
CA LEU A 5 17.68 -5.37 2.41
C LEU A 5 18.93 -6.14 1.96
N ASN A 6 20.03 -6.07 2.72
CA ASN A 6 21.25 -6.84 2.39
C ASN A 6 20.97 -8.34 2.37
N SER A 7 20.25 -8.87 3.36
CA SER A 7 19.89 -10.29 3.42
C SER A 7 19.01 -10.73 2.25
N SER A 8 18.18 -9.82 1.68
CA SER A 8 17.34 -10.15 0.55
C SER A 8 18.14 -10.43 -0.74
N TYR A 9 19.32 -9.81 -0.92
CA TYR A 9 20.20 -10.10 -2.07
C TYR A 9 20.91 -11.46 -1.95
N GLU A 10 21.06 -11.99 -0.74
CA GLU A 10 21.74 -13.26 -0.49
C GLU A 10 20.76 -14.45 -0.41
N CYS A 11 19.46 -14.18 -0.41
CA CYS A 11 18.45 -15.20 -0.23
C CYS A 11 18.34 -16.12 -1.47
N LYS A 12 18.20 -17.45 -1.22
CA LYS A 12 18.20 -18.48 -2.28
C LYS A 12 16.81 -19.07 -2.54
N SER A 13 15.80 -18.67 -1.79
CA SER A 13 14.44 -19.19 -1.94
C SER A 13 13.39 -18.12 -1.72
N MET A 14 12.23 -18.30 -2.35
CA MET A 14 11.07 -17.40 -2.18
C MET A 14 10.55 -17.42 -0.73
N ASP A 15 10.62 -18.53 -0.04
CA ASP A 15 10.18 -18.63 1.36
C ASP A 15 11.12 -17.86 2.30
N SER A 16 12.44 -17.93 2.06
CA SER A 16 13.40 -17.09 2.77
C SER A 16 13.16 -15.60 2.51
N LEU A 17 12.89 -15.23 1.26
CA LEU A 17 12.58 -13.83 0.90
C LEU A 17 11.31 -13.33 1.61
N ARG A 18 10.25 -14.14 1.67
CA ARG A 18 9.03 -13.82 2.44
C ARG A 18 9.28 -13.69 3.94
N GLY A 19 10.20 -14.50 4.50
CA GLY A 19 10.63 -14.37 5.90
C GLY A 19 11.30 -13.03 6.16
N ILE A 20 12.22 -12.62 5.28
CA ILE A 20 12.91 -11.32 5.36
C ILE A 20 11.92 -10.15 5.19
N GLU A 21 10.97 -10.26 4.28
CA GLU A 21 9.90 -9.25 4.09
C GLU A 21 9.05 -9.12 5.35
N GLY A 22 8.65 -10.25 5.96
CA GLY A 22 7.88 -10.26 7.21
C GLY A 22 8.63 -9.61 8.38
N GLU A 23 9.95 -9.88 8.52
CA GLU A 23 10.80 -9.21 9.51
C GLU A 23 10.89 -7.70 9.24
N ALA A 24 11.13 -7.31 8.00
CA ALA A 24 11.19 -5.90 7.60
C ALA A 24 9.86 -5.18 7.86
N ALA A 25 8.73 -5.82 7.59
CA ALA A 25 7.40 -5.29 7.88
C ALA A 25 7.18 -5.14 9.40
N SER A 26 7.63 -6.09 10.22
CA SER A 26 7.57 -5.99 11.68
C SER A 26 8.37 -4.80 12.21
N ILE A 27 9.60 -4.60 11.73
CA ILE A 27 10.43 -3.45 12.08
C ILE A 27 9.77 -2.14 11.64
N TYR A 28 9.22 -2.09 10.43
CA TYR A 28 8.55 -0.91 9.89
C TYR A 28 7.33 -0.51 10.72
N PHE A 29 6.45 -1.46 11.00
CA PHE A 29 5.25 -1.20 11.80
C PHE A 29 5.56 -0.98 13.27
N GLY A 30 6.68 -1.51 13.79
CA GLY A 30 7.14 -1.26 15.17
C GLY A 30 7.49 0.21 15.46
N VAL A 31 7.80 1.00 14.42
CA VAL A 31 8.07 2.44 14.55
C VAL A 31 6.97 3.31 13.92
N PHE A 32 5.90 2.71 13.44
CA PHE A 32 4.86 3.43 12.68
C PHE A 32 4.16 4.48 13.54
N ASN A 33 3.97 4.22 14.83
CA ASN A 33 3.34 5.15 15.77
C ASN A 33 4.12 6.47 15.89
N GLU A 34 5.45 6.46 15.74
CA GLU A 34 6.29 7.66 15.78
C GLU A 34 6.02 8.64 14.61
N LEU A 35 5.33 8.18 13.56
CA LEU A 35 4.94 9.01 12.42
C LEU A 35 3.63 9.77 12.68
N ILE A 36 2.91 9.42 13.74
CA ILE A 36 1.67 10.08 14.17
C ILE A 36 2.06 11.20 15.12
N LEU A 37 2.02 12.43 14.61
CA LEU A 37 2.49 13.64 15.30
C LEU A 37 1.34 14.50 15.86
N GLN A 38 0.10 14.11 15.57
CA GLN A 38 -1.10 14.81 15.97
C GLN A 38 -2.19 13.82 16.33
N GLN A 39 -3.08 14.19 17.26
CA GLN A 39 -4.19 13.34 17.70
C GLN A 39 -3.72 11.98 18.28
N GLU A 40 -2.57 11.94 18.94
CA GLU A 40 -1.92 10.72 19.44
C GLU A 40 -2.82 9.92 20.39
N GLU A 41 -3.63 10.59 21.22
CA GLU A 41 -4.60 9.96 22.13
C GLU A 41 -5.71 9.21 21.39
N ASP A 42 -6.15 9.74 20.22
CA ASP A 42 -7.22 9.20 19.41
C ASP A 42 -6.75 8.17 18.37
N PHE A 43 -5.50 8.27 17.91
CA PHE A 43 -4.90 7.50 16.83
C PHE A 43 -3.63 6.77 17.27
N SER A 44 -3.71 6.01 18.35
CA SER A 44 -2.61 5.13 18.77
C SER A 44 -2.49 3.92 17.85
N PHE A 45 -1.27 3.47 17.60
CA PHE A 45 -0.96 2.29 16.78
C PHE A 45 0.10 1.44 17.50
N GLU A 46 -0.28 0.24 17.94
CA GLU A 46 0.65 -0.69 18.59
C GLU A 46 1.21 -1.73 17.60
N PHE A 47 0.34 -2.33 16.81
CA PHE A 47 0.70 -3.36 15.82
C PHE A 47 -0.28 -3.40 14.65
N ARG A 48 0.12 -4.03 13.57
CA ARG A 48 -0.73 -4.18 12.38
C ARG A 48 -1.79 -5.26 12.57
N SER A 49 -3.06 -4.88 12.83
CA SER A 49 -4.24 -5.74 12.79
C SER A 49 -5.01 -5.54 11.48
N ARG A 50 -5.45 -6.64 10.86
CA ARG A 50 -6.04 -6.58 9.51
C ARG A 50 -7.48 -7.04 9.45
N ARG A 51 -7.83 -8.09 10.16
CA ARG A 51 -9.15 -8.75 10.10
C ARG A 51 -9.53 -9.30 11.47
N PRO A 52 -10.22 -8.52 12.27
CA PRO A 52 -10.62 -7.12 12.03
C PRO A 52 -9.50 -6.10 12.30
N PRO A 53 -9.64 -4.85 11.83
CA PRO A 53 -8.83 -3.73 12.32
C PRO A 53 -9.29 -3.35 13.71
N LEU A 54 -8.36 -3.27 14.68
CA LEU A 54 -8.66 -3.10 16.09
C LEU A 54 -8.48 -1.66 16.59
N ASP A 55 -8.01 -0.78 15.75
CA ASP A 55 -7.85 0.65 16.02
C ASP A 55 -8.11 1.50 14.76
N ARG A 56 -8.20 2.81 14.93
CA ARG A 56 -8.53 3.76 13.88
C ARG A 56 -7.46 3.82 12.78
N VAL A 57 -6.19 3.70 13.14
CA VAL A 57 -5.07 3.69 12.19
C VAL A 57 -5.13 2.44 11.31
N ASN A 58 -5.34 1.27 11.94
CA ASN A 58 -5.51 0.00 11.23
C ASN A 58 -6.75 0.00 10.33
N ALA A 59 -7.85 0.66 10.74
CA ALA A 59 -9.04 0.85 9.91
C ALA A 59 -8.71 1.66 8.64
N LEU A 60 -8.00 2.78 8.78
CA LEU A 60 -7.58 3.62 7.66
C LEU A 60 -6.61 2.90 6.72
N LEU A 61 -5.59 2.24 7.27
CA LEU A 61 -4.62 1.46 6.49
C LEU A 61 -5.30 0.34 5.70
N SER A 62 -6.20 -0.41 6.36
CA SER A 62 -6.93 -1.50 5.69
C SER A 62 -7.80 -0.98 4.56
N PHE A 63 -8.47 0.14 4.75
CA PHE A 63 -9.30 0.75 3.72
C PHE A 63 -8.46 1.30 2.55
N ALA A 64 -7.34 1.99 2.83
CA ALA A 64 -6.39 2.46 1.83
C ALA A 64 -5.83 1.32 0.98
N TYR A 65 -5.45 0.20 1.62
CA TYR A 65 -4.89 -0.96 0.91
C TYR A 65 -5.91 -1.66 0.01
N VAL A 66 -7.19 -1.73 0.42
CA VAL A 66 -8.25 -2.26 -0.44
C VAL A 66 -8.41 -1.40 -1.69
N LEU A 67 -8.42 -0.07 -1.55
CA LEU A 67 -8.53 0.85 -2.69
C LEU A 67 -7.30 0.77 -3.60
N LEU A 68 -6.10 0.74 -3.02
CA LEU A 68 -4.87 0.61 -3.80
C LEU A 68 -4.81 -0.74 -4.54
N THR A 69 -5.22 -1.84 -3.89
CA THR A 69 -5.32 -3.15 -4.53
C THR A 69 -6.31 -3.14 -5.70
N SER A 70 -7.44 -2.45 -5.56
CA SER A 70 -8.40 -2.29 -6.65
C SER A 70 -7.80 -1.50 -7.82
N MET A 71 -7.06 -0.42 -7.54
CA MET A 71 -6.37 0.35 -8.59
C MET A 71 -5.32 -0.50 -9.31
N CYS A 72 -4.50 -1.26 -8.58
CA CYS A 72 -3.50 -2.16 -9.16
C CYS A 72 -4.16 -3.29 -9.97
N THR A 73 -5.28 -3.84 -9.50
CA THR A 73 -6.06 -4.84 -10.26
C THR A 73 -6.50 -4.28 -11.61
N SER A 74 -7.18 -3.13 -11.61
CA SER A 74 -7.66 -2.51 -12.84
C SER A 74 -6.52 -2.13 -13.78
N ALA A 75 -5.38 -1.68 -13.24
CA ALA A 75 -4.20 -1.36 -14.01
C ALA A 75 -3.62 -2.61 -14.72
N LEU A 76 -3.50 -3.74 -14.02
CA LEU A 76 -3.00 -4.99 -14.60
C LEU A 76 -3.94 -5.52 -15.68
N GLU A 77 -5.25 -5.56 -15.41
CA GLU A 77 -6.26 -5.97 -16.38
C GLU A 77 -6.23 -5.10 -17.65
N SER A 78 -6.04 -3.79 -17.50
CA SER A 78 -6.02 -2.84 -18.63
C SER A 78 -4.82 -3.04 -19.58
N VAL A 79 -3.73 -3.68 -19.12
CA VAL A 79 -2.56 -4.01 -19.94
C VAL A 79 -2.50 -5.49 -20.32
N GLY A 80 -3.56 -6.25 -20.05
CA GLY A 80 -3.70 -7.67 -20.41
C GLY A 80 -2.97 -8.64 -19.49
N LEU A 81 -2.61 -8.22 -18.26
CA LEU A 81 -2.03 -9.09 -17.25
C LEU A 81 -3.08 -9.64 -16.30
N ASP A 82 -2.97 -10.92 -15.95
CA ASP A 82 -3.85 -11.57 -14.97
C ASP A 82 -3.46 -11.14 -13.54
N PRO A 83 -4.30 -10.42 -12.79
CA PRO A 83 -3.99 -9.95 -11.44
C PRO A 83 -3.83 -11.06 -10.41
N TYR A 84 -4.20 -12.30 -10.73
CA TYR A 84 -4.13 -13.45 -9.82
C TYR A 84 -2.80 -14.21 -9.88
N VAL A 85 -2.00 -14.05 -10.95
CA VAL A 85 -0.73 -14.76 -11.15
C VAL A 85 0.44 -13.92 -10.68
N GLY A 86 0.75 -13.97 -9.38
CA GLY A 86 1.83 -13.20 -8.74
C GLY A 86 3.18 -13.91 -8.71
N PHE A 87 4.21 -13.18 -8.35
CA PHE A 87 5.60 -13.64 -8.19
C PHE A 87 5.93 -13.91 -6.72
N MET A 88 5.74 -12.91 -5.86
CA MET A 88 6.05 -12.97 -4.42
C MET A 88 4.89 -13.58 -3.63
N HIS A 89 3.69 -13.11 -3.85
CA HIS A 89 2.50 -13.64 -3.21
C HIS A 89 2.09 -14.98 -3.82
N THR A 90 1.99 -16.02 -2.96
CA THR A 90 1.55 -17.35 -3.37
C THR A 90 0.17 -17.32 -4.02
N ILE A 91 0.03 -18.00 -5.15
CA ILE A 91 -1.24 -18.15 -5.85
C ILE A 91 -2.21 -18.96 -4.96
N ARG A 92 -3.39 -18.39 -4.73
CA ARG A 92 -4.51 -19.01 -3.99
C ARG A 92 -5.82 -18.63 -4.64
N PRO A 93 -6.84 -19.49 -4.61
CA PRO A 93 -8.17 -19.16 -5.15
C PRO A 93 -8.70 -17.84 -4.56
N GLY A 94 -9.14 -16.94 -5.43
CA GLY A 94 -9.69 -15.63 -5.08
C GLY A 94 -8.66 -14.58 -4.60
N ARG A 95 -7.35 -14.90 -4.55
CA ARG A 95 -6.30 -13.97 -4.14
C ARG A 95 -5.66 -13.33 -5.37
N LYS A 96 -5.76 -12.02 -5.48
CA LYS A 96 -5.15 -11.21 -6.54
C LYS A 96 -3.64 -11.03 -6.29
N SER A 97 -2.89 -12.12 -6.43
CA SER A 97 -1.48 -12.19 -6.00
C SER A 97 -0.60 -11.18 -6.73
N LEU A 98 -0.74 -10.99 -8.06
CA LEU A 98 0.04 -9.99 -8.80
C LEU A 98 -0.35 -8.56 -8.43
N ALA A 99 -1.64 -8.31 -8.21
CA ALA A 99 -2.06 -6.99 -7.75
C ALA A 99 -1.48 -6.66 -6.36
N LEU A 100 -1.37 -7.65 -5.48
CA LEU A 100 -0.72 -7.48 -4.17
C LEU A 100 0.78 -7.26 -4.31
N ASP A 101 1.46 -7.95 -5.24
CA ASP A 101 2.88 -7.71 -5.54
C ASP A 101 3.12 -6.26 -5.99
N LEU A 102 2.25 -5.75 -6.86
CA LEU A 102 2.33 -4.36 -7.33
C LEU A 102 1.99 -3.33 -6.23
N VAL A 103 1.08 -3.67 -5.30
CA VAL A 103 0.75 -2.84 -4.14
C VAL A 103 1.98 -2.61 -3.26
N GLU A 104 2.88 -3.59 -3.10
CA GLU A 104 4.05 -3.46 -2.24
C GLU A 104 4.97 -2.29 -2.64
N GLU A 105 5.08 -2.00 -3.94
CA GLU A 105 5.87 -0.87 -4.45
C GLU A 105 5.28 0.49 -4.04
N LEU A 106 3.96 0.56 -3.83
CA LEU A 106 3.22 1.80 -3.61
C LEU A 106 2.69 1.93 -2.18
N ARG A 107 2.72 0.86 -1.39
CA ARG A 107 2.11 0.80 -0.07
C ARG A 107 2.63 1.89 0.85
N SER A 108 3.94 1.95 1.08
CA SER A 108 4.52 2.91 2.00
C SER A 108 4.50 4.34 1.47
N VAL A 109 4.81 4.53 0.18
CA VAL A 109 4.98 5.87 -0.42
C VAL A 109 3.66 6.54 -0.77
N PHE A 110 2.61 5.79 -1.01
CA PHE A 110 1.29 6.31 -1.36
C PHE A 110 0.27 6.08 -0.26
N ALA A 111 -0.06 4.82 0.10
CA ALA A 111 -1.16 4.52 1.02
C ALA A 111 -0.84 4.91 2.47
N ASP A 112 0.32 4.52 3.01
CA ASP A 112 0.69 4.81 4.39
C ASP A 112 0.90 6.32 4.60
N ARG A 113 1.61 6.97 3.67
CA ARG A 113 1.78 8.44 3.71
C ARG A 113 0.46 9.19 3.62
N PHE A 114 -0.48 8.69 2.83
CA PHE A 114 -1.81 9.26 2.76
C PHE A 114 -2.54 9.17 4.11
N VAL A 115 -2.55 7.99 4.74
CA VAL A 115 -3.18 7.78 6.06
C VAL A 115 -2.55 8.69 7.13
N ILE A 116 -1.21 8.71 7.22
CA ILE A 116 -0.49 9.59 8.14
C ILE A 116 -0.83 11.06 7.88
N THR A 117 -0.95 11.46 6.62
CA THR A 117 -1.33 12.84 6.24
C THR A 117 -2.75 13.19 6.71
N LEU A 118 -3.73 12.27 6.57
CA LEU A 118 -5.09 12.49 7.05
C LEU A 118 -5.12 12.74 8.56
N ILE A 119 -4.35 11.97 9.32
CA ILE A 119 -4.28 12.08 10.78
C ILE A 119 -3.56 13.36 11.18
N ASN A 120 -2.34 13.58 10.69
CA ASN A 120 -1.48 14.69 11.12
C ASN A 120 -2.02 16.08 10.68
N LYS A 121 -2.77 16.13 9.58
CA LYS A 121 -3.48 17.35 9.16
C LYS A 121 -4.86 17.51 9.80
N LYS A 122 -5.26 16.61 10.71
CA LYS A 122 -6.59 16.60 11.38
C LYS A 122 -7.75 16.63 10.38
N LEU A 123 -7.57 16.00 9.22
CA LEU A 123 -8.60 15.90 8.18
C LEU A 123 -9.62 14.82 8.51
N ILE A 124 -9.21 13.82 9.31
CA ILE A 124 -10.06 12.78 9.86
C ILE A 124 -9.96 12.83 11.39
N LEU A 125 -11.08 12.63 12.08
CA LEU A 125 -11.19 12.76 13.53
C LEU A 125 -11.78 11.46 14.13
N SER A 126 -11.61 11.23 15.44
CA SER A 126 -12.15 10.05 16.14
C SER A 126 -13.65 9.84 15.93
N LYS A 127 -14.46 10.91 15.86
CA LYS A 127 -15.91 10.85 15.60
C LYS A 127 -16.30 10.23 14.23
N HIS A 128 -15.36 10.08 13.30
CA HIS A 128 -15.59 9.50 11.97
C HIS A 128 -15.47 7.96 11.98
N PHE A 129 -15.38 7.36 13.15
CA PHE A 129 -15.29 5.91 13.33
C PHE A 129 -16.42 5.38 14.20
N ILE A 130 -16.69 4.11 14.04
CA ILE A 130 -17.56 3.30 14.88
C ILE A 130 -16.79 2.07 15.33
N GLU A 131 -16.97 1.70 16.59
CA GLU A 131 -16.49 0.46 17.16
C GLU A 131 -17.62 -0.55 17.18
N GLN A 132 -17.39 -1.75 16.71
CA GLN A 132 -18.36 -2.85 16.68
C GLN A 132 -18.25 -3.71 17.94
N GLU A 133 -19.24 -4.53 18.20
CA GLU A 133 -19.29 -5.43 19.38
C GLU A 133 -18.12 -6.42 19.44
N ASP A 134 -17.56 -6.79 18.29
CA ASP A 134 -16.39 -7.67 18.15
C ASP A 134 -15.04 -6.92 18.29
N GLY A 135 -15.06 -5.64 18.63
CA GLY A 135 -13.90 -4.76 18.75
C GLY A 135 -13.37 -4.23 17.41
N ALA A 136 -14.04 -4.52 16.30
CA ALA A 136 -13.64 -3.98 15.01
C ALA A 136 -13.90 -2.47 14.94
N VAL A 137 -12.90 -1.70 14.50
CA VAL A 137 -13.02 -0.26 14.27
C VAL A 137 -13.18 -0.01 12.78
N LEU A 138 -14.27 0.65 12.41
CA LEU A 138 -14.61 0.95 11.02
C LEU A 138 -14.90 2.43 10.82
N LEU A 139 -14.69 2.93 9.60
CA LEU A 139 -15.15 4.25 9.19
C LEU A 139 -16.68 4.28 9.11
N ASN A 140 -17.31 5.29 9.72
CA ASN A 140 -18.71 5.60 9.48
C ASN A 140 -18.90 6.27 8.11
N ASP A 141 -20.13 6.59 7.73
CA ASP A 141 -20.41 7.13 6.38
C ASP A 141 -19.82 8.53 6.16
N GLU A 142 -19.74 9.36 7.20
CA GLU A 142 -19.05 10.66 7.14
C GLU A 142 -17.55 10.46 6.96
N GLY A 143 -16.93 9.56 7.72
CA GLY A 143 -15.53 9.21 7.61
C GLY A 143 -15.17 8.65 6.23
N LYS A 144 -16.00 7.78 5.65
CA LYS A 144 -15.82 7.30 4.28
C LYS A 144 -15.87 8.44 3.26
N LYS A 145 -16.83 9.36 3.36
CA LYS A 145 -16.93 10.53 2.46
C LYS A 145 -15.68 11.40 2.52
N ILE A 146 -15.18 11.68 3.73
CA ILE A 146 -13.95 12.44 3.96
C ILE A 146 -12.76 11.70 3.34
N PHE A 147 -12.62 10.42 3.63
CA PHE A 147 -11.55 9.59 3.10
C PHE A 147 -11.53 9.60 1.57
N PHE A 148 -12.66 9.34 0.94
CA PHE A 148 -12.76 9.34 -0.54
C PHE A 148 -12.47 10.70 -1.14
N LYS A 149 -12.92 11.80 -0.53
CA LYS A 149 -12.61 13.17 -0.99
C LYS A 149 -11.10 13.37 -1.09
N TYR A 150 -10.38 13.09 -0.01
CA TYR A 150 -8.91 13.29 0.03
C TYR A 150 -8.14 12.25 -0.78
N TRP A 151 -8.66 11.02 -0.88
CA TRP A 151 -8.10 9.99 -1.76
C TRP A 151 -8.13 10.43 -3.23
N GLN A 152 -9.25 11.00 -3.70
CA GLN A 152 -9.34 11.52 -5.06
C GLN A 152 -8.38 12.71 -5.27
N GLN A 153 -8.28 13.62 -4.32
CA GLN A 153 -7.31 14.72 -4.38
C GLN A 153 -5.87 14.19 -4.45
N LYS A 154 -5.53 13.19 -3.62
CA LYS A 154 -4.21 12.56 -3.65
C LYS A 154 -3.88 11.92 -4.99
N LYS A 155 -4.85 11.30 -5.64
CA LYS A 155 -4.68 10.69 -6.97
C LYS A 155 -4.35 11.71 -8.07
N LEU A 156 -4.81 12.95 -7.94
CA LEU A 156 -4.56 14.04 -8.89
C LEU A 156 -3.22 14.76 -8.65
N GLU A 157 -2.55 14.51 -7.53
CA GLU A 157 -1.22 15.10 -7.28
C GLU A 157 -0.22 14.56 -8.30
N VAL A 158 0.51 15.47 -8.94
CA VAL A 158 1.52 15.16 -9.96
C VAL A 158 2.86 14.92 -9.31
N ILE A 159 3.54 13.86 -9.74
CA ILE A 159 4.90 13.50 -9.35
C ILE A 159 5.78 13.31 -10.58
N GLU A 160 7.10 13.38 -10.41
CA GLU A 160 8.03 12.89 -11.41
C GLU A 160 8.26 11.38 -11.19
N HIS A 161 7.97 10.57 -12.21
CA HIS A 161 8.14 9.13 -12.12
C HIS A 161 9.62 8.75 -12.02
N PRO A 162 10.06 7.94 -11.04
CA PRO A 162 11.49 7.71 -10.76
C PRO A 162 12.29 7.18 -11.94
N TYR A 163 11.69 6.33 -12.78
CA TYR A 163 12.31 5.72 -13.94
C TYR A 163 12.10 6.54 -15.21
N LEU A 164 10.85 6.91 -15.54
CA LEU A 164 10.51 7.61 -16.79
C LEU A 164 11.00 9.05 -16.82
N LYS A 165 11.21 9.69 -15.67
CA LYS A 165 11.52 11.13 -15.55
C LYS A 165 10.43 12.04 -16.13
N GLU A 166 9.21 11.53 -16.20
CA GLU A 166 8.02 12.22 -16.69
C GLU A 166 7.07 12.56 -15.56
N LYS A 167 6.26 13.59 -15.76
CA LYS A 167 5.21 13.98 -14.82
C LYS A 167 4.02 13.04 -14.96
N VAL A 168 3.63 12.41 -13.86
CA VAL A 168 2.53 11.45 -13.77
C VAL A 168 1.69 11.75 -12.54
N GLU A 169 0.37 11.69 -12.67
CA GLU A 169 -0.52 11.74 -11.50
C GLU A 169 -0.40 10.45 -10.68
N TRP A 170 -0.46 10.57 -9.35
CA TRP A 170 -0.43 9.40 -8.47
C TRP A 170 -1.46 8.32 -8.83
N GLY A 171 -2.63 8.73 -9.27
CA GLY A 171 -3.68 7.80 -9.71
C GLY A 171 -3.31 6.95 -10.92
N MET A 172 -2.35 7.42 -11.75
CA MET A 172 -1.87 6.72 -12.94
C MET A 172 -0.62 5.86 -12.67
N VAL A 173 0.05 6.02 -11.53
CA VAL A 173 1.27 5.26 -11.24
C VAL A 173 1.05 3.74 -11.30
N PRO A 174 -0.04 3.16 -10.75
CA PRO A 174 -0.29 1.71 -10.90
C PRO A 174 -0.38 1.27 -12.36
N TYR A 175 -1.00 2.08 -13.23
CA TYR A 175 -1.09 1.79 -14.66
C TYR A 175 0.29 1.83 -15.34
N VAL A 176 1.10 2.85 -15.04
CA VAL A 176 2.46 2.96 -15.57
C VAL A 176 3.31 1.77 -15.16
N GLN A 177 3.26 1.36 -13.89
CA GLN A 177 3.99 0.20 -13.39
C GLN A 177 3.50 -1.11 -14.02
N ALA A 178 2.20 -1.29 -14.19
CA ALA A 178 1.63 -2.44 -14.88
C ALA A 178 2.07 -2.50 -16.35
N LEU A 179 2.13 -1.35 -17.05
CA LEU A 179 2.63 -1.25 -18.41
C LEU A 179 4.12 -1.61 -18.51
N LEU A 180 4.94 -1.09 -17.59
CA LEU A 180 6.39 -1.42 -17.52
C LEU A 180 6.59 -2.91 -17.24
N LEU A 181 5.78 -3.51 -16.35
CA LEU A 181 5.80 -4.94 -16.09
C LEU A 181 5.43 -5.75 -17.34
N SER A 182 4.35 -5.36 -18.04
CA SER A 182 3.93 -6.01 -19.29
C SER A 182 5.04 -5.96 -20.36
N ARG A 183 5.72 -4.82 -20.51
CA ARG A 183 6.84 -4.68 -21.44
C ARG A 183 8.03 -5.54 -21.05
N TYR A 184 8.37 -5.61 -19.78
CA TYR A 184 9.42 -6.49 -19.27
C TYR A 184 9.10 -7.97 -19.56
N LEU A 185 7.87 -8.41 -19.28
CA LEU A 185 7.47 -9.80 -19.54
C LEU A 185 7.46 -10.18 -21.03
N ARG A 186 7.29 -9.22 -21.93
CA ARG A 186 7.40 -9.42 -23.37
C ARG A 186 8.86 -9.38 -23.88
N GLY A 187 9.82 -9.04 -23.05
CA GLY A 187 11.21 -8.87 -23.43
C GLY A 187 11.53 -7.51 -24.10
N ASP A 188 10.63 -6.51 -23.97
CA ASP A 188 10.86 -5.15 -24.47
C ASP A 188 11.78 -4.33 -23.53
N LEU A 189 12.04 -4.82 -22.32
CA LEU A 189 12.93 -4.23 -21.32
C LEU A 189 13.83 -5.31 -20.73
N ASP A 190 15.11 -4.97 -20.50
CA ASP A 190 16.10 -5.89 -19.92
C ASP A 190 15.83 -6.20 -18.44
N SER A 191 15.18 -5.28 -17.73
CA SER A 191 14.79 -5.44 -16.33
C SER A 191 13.51 -4.68 -16.01
N TYR A 192 12.76 -5.15 -15.00
CA TYR A 192 11.60 -4.43 -14.49
C TYR A 192 12.04 -3.24 -13.61
N PRO A 193 11.70 -1.99 -13.98
CA PRO A 193 12.05 -0.82 -13.18
C PRO A 193 11.03 -0.59 -12.05
N ALA A 194 11.24 -1.26 -10.92
CA ALA A 194 10.39 -1.11 -9.74
C ALA A 194 10.31 0.37 -9.29
N PHE A 195 9.19 0.74 -8.68
CA PHE A 195 8.92 2.11 -8.24
C PHE A 195 9.69 2.46 -6.96
N PHE A 196 10.93 2.94 -7.09
CA PHE A 196 11.73 3.43 -5.97
C PHE A 196 11.59 4.94 -5.82
N TRP A 197 10.69 5.35 -4.92
CA TRP A 197 10.52 6.76 -4.55
C TRP A 197 11.63 7.20 -3.59
N LYS A 198 12.30 8.33 -3.90
CA LYS A 198 13.33 8.96 -3.04
C LYS A 198 12.74 10.05 -2.19
#